data_a4c140b87bf96b27b01b5604f386c41d
#
_entry.id   a4c140b87bf96b27b01b5604f386c41d
#
_cell.length_a   1.000
_cell.length_b   1.000
_cell.length_c   1.000
_cell.angle_alpha   90.00
_cell.angle_beta   90.00
_cell.angle_gamma   90.00
#
_symmetry.space_group_name_H-M   'P 1'
#
loop_
_entity.id
_entity.type
_entity.pdbx_description
1 polymer ?
#
loop_
_entity_poly.entity_id
_entity_poly.type
_entity_poly.pdbx_seq_one_letter_code
_entity_poly.pdbx_strand_id
1 'polypeptide(L)'
;MTPDLYAALLSWAVTLSGYPAPAEPPVVVIKQHAFFVLEACNDQPCKVLGWYSGGKNVYIEDTLDPENSLFASSIVVHEMVHYLQGVARGDDALKPGVAFNQAPSCEQSIQWEHEAYAVQREYILRYGAFLPVGSSMLHVHCEPGSANPEQH
;
A
#
# COMPACT_ATOMS: atom_id res chain seq x y z
N MET A 1 -14.15 3.64 9.11
CA MET A 1 -12.98 3.67 10.03
C MET A 1 -13.04 4.93 10.86
N THR A 2 -12.90 4.78 12.17
CA THR A 2 -12.92 5.94 13.08
C THR A 2 -11.67 6.81 12.89
N PRO A 3 -11.75 8.12 13.20
CA PRO A 3 -10.58 8.99 13.16
C PRO A 3 -9.44 8.52 14.08
N ASP A 4 -9.77 7.95 15.23
CA ASP A 4 -8.77 7.46 16.18
C ASP A 4 -8.02 6.24 15.62
N LEU A 5 -8.73 5.30 15.02
CA LEU A 5 -8.10 4.16 14.36
C LEU A 5 -7.23 4.62 13.20
N TYR A 6 -7.74 5.50 12.35
CA TYR A 6 -7.00 6.05 11.24
C TYR A 6 -5.67 6.67 11.70
N ALA A 7 -5.73 7.51 12.73
CA ALA A 7 -4.53 8.15 13.29
C ALA A 7 -3.54 7.12 13.85
N ALA A 8 -4.05 6.08 14.53
CA ALA A 8 -3.22 5.00 15.06
C ALA A 8 -2.53 4.21 13.94
N LEU A 9 -3.25 3.88 12.87
CA LEU A 9 -2.66 3.13 11.75
C LEU A 9 -1.61 3.94 11.02
N LEU A 10 -1.84 5.23 10.82
CA LEU A 10 -0.83 6.11 10.21
C LEU A 10 0.39 6.23 11.10
N SER A 11 0.21 6.35 12.41
CA SER A 11 1.32 6.38 13.37
C SER A 11 2.16 5.10 13.30
N TRP A 12 1.51 3.93 13.21
CA TRP A 12 2.22 2.66 13.02
C TRP A 12 3.01 2.64 11.72
N ALA A 13 2.39 3.07 10.62
CA ALA A 13 3.07 3.11 9.33
C ALA A 13 4.33 3.99 9.38
N VAL A 14 4.23 5.17 9.98
CA VAL A 14 5.37 6.08 10.15
C VAL A 14 6.44 5.46 11.04
N THR A 15 6.05 4.97 12.21
CA THR A 15 6.99 4.44 13.21
C THR A 15 7.75 3.22 12.70
N LEU A 16 7.05 2.26 12.10
CA LEU A 16 7.67 1.01 11.68
C LEU A 16 8.44 1.14 10.37
N SER A 17 8.03 2.04 9.47
CA SER A 17 8.72 2.25 8.20
C SER A 17 9.97 3.12 8.34
N GLY A 18 10.00 4.00 9.33
CA GLY A 18 11.06 5.00 9.48
C GLY A 18 10.92 6.19 8.54
N TYR A 19 9.90 6.25 7.70
CA TYR A 19 9.66 7.43 6.88
C TYR A 19 9.17 8.60 7.73
N PRO A 20 9.45 9.85 7.32
CA PRO A 20 8.93 11.02 8.05
C PRO A 20 7.40 11.05 8.05
N ALA A 21 6.83 11.60 9.12
CA ALA A 21 5.40 11.86 9.15
C ALA A 21 5.03 12.83 8.02
N PRO A 22 3.98 12.53 7.25
CA PRO A 22 3.59 13.38 6.12
C PRO A 22 2.98 14.69 6.61
N ALA A 23 3.23 15.78 5.87
CA ALA A 23 2.59 17.08 6.17
C ALA A 23 1.07 17.00 5.96
N GLU A 24 0.64 16.24 4.95
CA GLU A 24 -0.77 15.94 4.70
C GLU A 24 -1.00 14.44 4.80
N PRO A 25 -1.92 13.99 5.66
CA PRO A 25 -2.22 12.56 5.76
C PRO A 25 -2.95 12.06 4.51
N PRO A 26 -2.82 10.77 4.17
CA PRO A 26 -3.51 10.20 3.01
C PRO A 26 -5.02 10.18 3.23
N VAL A 27 -5.77 10.22 2.13
CA VAL A 27 -7.22 10.00 2.15
C VAL A 27 -7.48 8.53 1.91
N VAL A 28 -8.17 7.88 2.84
CA VAL A 28 -8.59 6.48 2.67
C VAL A 28 -9.94 6.47 1.95
N VAL A 29 -9.98 5.82 0.79
CA VAL A 29 -11.17 5.74 -0.06
C VAL A 29 -11.59 4.27 -0.14
N ILE A 30 -12.85 4.01 0.18
CA ILE A 30 -13.41 2.65 0.14
C ILE A 30 -14.00 2.41 -1.25
N LYS A 31 -13.63 1.27 -1.85
CA LYS A 31 -14.09 0.89 -3.18
C LYS A 31 -14.53 -0.57 -3.23
N GLN A 32 -15.45 -0.89 -4.12
CA GLN A 32 -15.83 -2.26 -4.41
C GLN A 32 -14.70 -2.99 -5.14
N HIS A 33 -14.68 -4.31 -5.06
CA HIS A 33 -13.63 -5.12 -5.67
C HIS A 33 -13.49 -4.88 -7.18
N ALA A 34 -14.58 -4.61 -7.88
CA ALA A 34 -14.54 -4.32 -9.32
C ALA A 34 -13.63 -3.12 -9.66
N PHE A 35 -13.52 -2.15 -8.77
CA PHE A 35 -12.59 -1.03 -8.95
C PHE A 35 -11.15 -1.51 -9.00
N PHE A 36 -10.77 -2.43 -8.10
CA PHE A 36 -9.40 -2.96 -8.06
C PHE A 36 -9.09 -3.82 -9.27
N VAL A 37 -10.05 -4.63 -9.71
CA VAL A 37 -9.89 -5.43 -10.92
C VAL A 37 -9.59 -4.53 -12.12
N LEU A 38 -10.38 -3.47 -12.29
CA LEU A 38 -10.23 -2.55 -13.42
C LEU A 38 -8.94 -1.71 -13.33
N GLU A 39 -8.72 -1.08 -12.19
CA GLU A 39 -7.67 -0.05 -12.06
C GLU A 39 -6.30 -0.61 -11.66
N ALA A 40 -6.27 -1.60 -10.78
CA ALA A 40 -5.01 -2.15 -10.30
C ALA A 40 -4.58 -3.41 -11.05
N CYS A 41 -5.50 -4.14 -11.63
CA CYS A 41 -5.25 -5.46 -12.23
C CYS A 41 -5.50 -5.50 -13.73
N ASN A 42 -5.60 -4.37 -14.40
CA ASN A 42 -5.78 -4.28 -15.87
C ASN A 42 -6.98 -5.09 -16.39
N ASP A 43 -8.09 -5.04 -15.66
CA ASP A 43 -9.33 -5.78 -15.96
C ASP A 43 -9.16 -7.30 -15.96
N GLN A 44 -8.19 -7.80 -15.20
CA GLN A 44 -7.98 -9.23 -15.00
C GLN A 44 -8.36 -9.61 -13.57
N PRO A 45 -8.96 -10.80 -13.35
CA PRO A 45 -9.27 -11.25 -11.99
C PRO A 45 -8.04 -11.22 -11.09
N CYS A 46 -8.20 -10.69 -9.88
CA CYS A 46 -7.11 -10.59 -8.91
C CYS A 46 -7.63 -10.56 -7.48
N LYS A 47 -6.71 -10.69 -6.52
CA LYS A 47 -7.01 -10.71 -5.09
C LYS A 47 -6.55 -9.44 -4.39
N VAL A 48 -6.40 -8.35 -5.13
CA VAL A 48 -5.98 -7.06 -4.57
C VAL A 48 -7.08 -6.53 -3.65
N LEU A 49 -6.69 -6.18 -2.43
CA LEU A 49 -7.58 -5.66 -1.38
C LEU A 49 -7.25 -4.22 -0.99
N GLY A 50 -6.10 -3.73 -1.39
CA GLY A 50 -5.66 -2.37 -1.18
C GLY A 50 -4.81 -1.91 -2.35
N TRP A 51 -4.76 -0.61 -2.58
CA TRP A 51 -4.01 -0.06 -3.71
C TRP A 51 -3.62 1.40 -3.47
N TYR A 52 -2.40 1.72 -3.86
CA TYR A 52 -1.91 3.09 -3.94
C TYR A 52 -1.26 3.29 -5.31
N SER A 53 -1.73 4.27 -6.07
CA SER A 53 -1.25 4.55 -7.42
C SER A 53 -0.51 5.89 -7.55
N GLY A 54 -0.21 6.52 -6.42
CA GLY A 54 0.33 7.88 -6.36
C GLY A 54 -0.73 8.89 -5.93
N GLY A 55 -0.32 10.10 -5.61
CA GLY A 55 -1.21 11.14 -5.13
C GLY A 55 -1.59 10.96 -3.66
N LYS A 56 -2.81 11.36 -3.32
CA LYS A 56 -3.26 11.44 -1.92
C LYS A 56 -4.14 10.28 -1.48
N ASN A 57 -4.63 9.46 -2.40
CA ASN A 57 -5.62 8.45 -2.09
C ASN A 57 -5.01 7.08 -1.89
N VAL A 58 -5.41 6.46 -0.80
CA VAL A 58 -5.18 5.05 -0.50
C VAL A 58 -6.53 4.34 -0.64
N TYR A 59 -6.61 3.33 -1.48
CA TYR A 59 -7.85 2.62 -1.76
C TYR A 59 -7.90 1.31 -0.99
N ILE A 60 -9.04 1.05 -0.34
CA ILE A 60 -9.27 -0.15 0.47
C ILE A 60 -10.58 -0.79 0.01
N GLU A 61 -10.59 -2.11 -0.14
CA GLU A 61 -11.77 -2.84 -0.57
C GLU A 61 -12.85 -2.84 0.50
N ASP A 62 -14.10 -2.74 0.09
CA ASP A 62 -15.26 -2.52 0.97
C ASP A 62 -15.63 -3.70 1.87
N THR A 63 -15.13 -4.91 1.58
CA THR A 63 -15.35 -6.06 2.47
C THR A 63 -14.41 -6.07 3.68
N LEU A 64 -13.37 -5.24 3.68
CA LEU A 64 -12.43 -5.15 4.79
C LEU A 64 -13.02 -4.30 5.92
N ASP A 65 -12.90 -4.82 7.13
CA ASP A 65 -13.34 -4.12 8.35
C ASP A 65 -12.15 -3.87 9.27
N PRO A 66 -11.43 -2.75 9.10
CA PRO A 66 -10.26 -2.45 9.93
C PRO A 66 -10.57 -2.29 11.42
N GLU A 67 -11.81 -1.95 11.77
CA GLU A 67 -12.21 -1.80 13.16
C GLU A 67 -12.23 -3.13 13.93
N ASN A 68 -12.56 -4.23 13.23
CA ASN A 68 -12.78 -5.52 13.86
C ASN A 68 -11.86 -6.62 13.35
N SER A 69 -10.99 -6.33 12.39
CA SER A 69 -10.07 -7.30 11.80
C SER A 69 -8.65 -6.76 11.80
N LEU A 70 -7.77 -7.45 12.51
CA LEU A 70 -6.34 -7.13 12.50
C LEU A 70 -5.73 -7.28 11.11
N PHE A 71 -6.16 -8.28 10.35
CA PHE A 71 -5.73 -8.46 8.97
C PHE A 71 -6.14 -7.26 8.12
N ALA A 72 -7.39 -6.81 8.21
CA ALA A 72 -7.88 -5.67 7.45
C ALA A 72 -7.14 -4.38 7.83
N SER A 73 -6.92 -4.12 9.13
CA SER A 73 -6.15 -2.95 9.55
C SER A 73 -4.69 -3.03 9.08
N SER A 74 -4.10 -4.23 9.02
CA SER A 74 -2.76 -4.40 8.52
C SER A 74 -2.62 -4.07 7.03
N ILE A 75 -3.67 -4.29 6.24
CA ILE A 75 -3.70 -3.88 4.83
C ILE A 75 -3.70 -2.35 4.73
N VAL A 76 -4.46 -1.67 5.58
CA VAL A 76 -4.44 -0.20 5.62
C VAL A 76 -3.02 0.30 5.94
N VAL A 77 -2.35 -0.28 6.93
CA VAL A 77 -0.95 0.07 7.26
C VAL A 77 -0.04 -0.15 6.04
N HIS A 78 -0.17 -1.26 5.35
CA HIS A 78 0.61 -1.57 4.14
C HIS A 78 0.45 -0.47 3.08
N GLU A 79 -0.78 -0.08 2.78
CA GLU A 79 -1.03 0.95 1.78
C GLU A 79 -0.57 2.34 2.24
N MET A 80 -0.67 2.61 3.53
CA MET A 80 -0.12 3.85 4.10
C MET A 80 1.41 3.91 3.95
N VAL A 81 2.12 2.77 4.04
CA VAL A 81 3.56 2.75 3.77
C VAL A 81 3.83 3.14 2.32
N HIS A 82 3.05 2.64 1.37
CA HIS A 82 3.20 3.07 -0.03
C HIS A 82 2.96 4.57 -0.20
N TYR A 83 2.00 5.14 0.53
CA TYR A 83 1.80 6.59 0.52
C TYR A 83 3.05 7.32 1.05
N LEU A 84 3.64 6.85 2.16
CA LEU A 84 4.86 7.45 2.72
C LEU A 84 6.04 7.34 1.76
N GLN A 85 6.17 6.21 1.07
CA GLN A 85 7.18 6.04 0.02
C GLN A 85 6.97 7.06 -1.11
N GLY A 86 5.71 7.26 -1.53
CA GLY A 86 5.37 8.24 -2.54
C GLY A 86 5.69 9.66 -2.12
N VAL A 87 5.36 10.04 -0.88
CA VAL A 87 5.71 11.36 -0.33
C VAL A 87 7.23 11.56 -0.32
N ALA A 88 7.98 10.56 0.11
CA ALA A 88 9.44 10.64 0.20
C ALA A 88 10.10 10.89 -1.16
N ARG A 89 9.50 10.42 -2.24
CA ARG A 89 10.02 10.67 -3.61
C ARG A 89 9.32 11.83 -4.32
N GLY A 90 8.36 12.51 -3.67
CA GLY A 90 7.67 13.67 -4.21
C GLY A 90 6.39 13.39 -4.97
N ASP A 91 5.81 12.17 -4.86
CA ASP A 91 4.58 11.80 -5.56
C ASP A 91 3.36 12.61 -5.12
N ASP A 92 3.32 13.05 -3.88
CA ASP A 92 2.26 13.90 -3.34
C ASP A 92 2.22 15.27 -4.03
N ALA A 93 3.37 15.70 -4.54
CA ALA A 93 3.47 16.92 -5.33
C ALA A 93 3.10 16.71 -6.80
N LEU A 94 2.85 15.48 -7.23
CA LEU A 94 2.52 15.18 -8.61
C LEU A 94 1.14 15.72 -8.94
N LYS A 95 1.14 16.75 -9.76
CA LYS A 95 -0.08 17.26 -10.35
C LYS A 95 -0.52 16.33 -11.48
N PRO A 96 -1.81 16.27 -11.81
CA PRO A 96 -2.27 15.50 -12.95
C PRO A 96 -1.42 15.78 -14.20
N GLY A 97 -0.91 14.74 -14.83
CA GLY A 97 -0.14 14.83 -16.07
C GLY A 97 1.38 14.82 -15.93
N VAL A 98 1.95 14.84 -14.73
CA VAL A 98 3.41 14.88 -14.53
C VAL A 98 4.02 13.51 -14.24
N ALA A 99 3.20 12.53 -13.94
CA ALA A 99 3.64 11.29 -13.29
C ALA A 99 4.34 10.26 -14.19
N PHE A 100 4.13 10.29 -15.49
CA PHE A 100 4.47 9.15 -16.33
C PHE A 100 5.96 9.00 -16.65
N ASN A 101 6.75 10.06 -16.51
CA ASN A 101 8.17 10.01 -16.79
C ASN A 101 9.01 9.51 -15.60
N GLN A 102 8.36 9.23 -14.47
CA GLN A 102 9.03 8.84 -13.23
C GLN A 102 8.46 7.54 -12.64
N ALA A 103 7.91 6.69 -13.50
CA ALA A 103 7.45 5.38 -13.05
C ALA A 103 8.62 4.61 -12.43
N PRO A 104 8.41 3.91 -11.30
CA PRO A 104 9.47 3.14 -10.66
C PRO A 104 9.94 2.00 -11.56
N SER A 105 11.22 1.66 -11.47
CA SER A 105 11.74 0.44 -12.07
C SER A 105 11.10 -0.79 -11.41
N CYS A 106 11.20 -1.92 -12.08
CA CYS A 106 10.74 -3.20 -11.51
C CYS A 106 11.43 -3.49 -10.17
N GLU A 107 12.74 -3.32 -10.10
CA GLU A 107 13.52 -3.53 -8.87
C GLU A 107 13.07 -2.61 -7.75
N GLN A 108 12.80 -1.35 -8.06
CA GLN A 108 12.34 -0.38 -7.07
C GLN A 108 10.93 -0.72 -6.57
N SER A 109 10.04 -1.16 -7.45
CA SER A 109 8.69 -1.58 -7.07
C SER A 109 8.74 -2.80 -6.14
N ILE A 110 9.59 -3.78 -6.42
CA ILE A 110 9.79 -4.94 -5.54
C ILE A 110 10.32 -4.50 -4.18
N GLN A 111 11.29 -3.60 -4.15
CA GLN A 111 11.85 -3.10 -2.90
C GLN A 111 10.77 -2.42 -2.04
N TRP A 112 9.93 -1.61 -2.64
CA TRP A 112 8.85 -0.92 -1.92
C TRP A 112 7.82 -1.90 -1.37
N GLU A 113 7.49 -2.94 -2.12
CA GLU A 113 6.61 -4.00 -1.63
C GLU A 113 7.23 -4.76 -0.46
N HIS A 114 8.53 -5.09 -0.54
CA HIS A 114 9.24 -5.72 0.57
C HIS A 114 9.18 -4.88 1.84
N GLU A 115 9.39 -3.58 1.73
CA GLU A 115 9.28 -2.66 2.87
C GLU A 115 7.87 -2.63 3.44
N ALA A 116 6.85 -2.51 2.58
CA ALA A 116 5.46 -2.45 3.01
C ALA A 116 5.02 -3.75 3.70
N TYR A 117 5.39 -4.90 3.15
CA TYR A 117 5.09 -6.19 3.79
C TYR A 117 5.85 -6.39 5.09
N ALA A 118 7.09 -5.91 5.19
CA ALA A 118 7.86 -5.99 6.43
C ALA A 118 7.18 -5.18 7.54
N VAL A 119 6.69 -3.98 7.22
CA VAL A 119 5.93 -3.16 8.17
C VAL A 119 4.61 -3.85 8.55
N GLN A 120 3.90 -4.39 7.56
CA GLN A 120 2.64 -5.09 7.79
C GLN A 120 2.83 -6.27 8.74
N ARG A 121 3.87 -7.10 8.53
CA ARG A 121 4.19 -8.23 9.41
C ARG A 121 4.52 -7.76 10.83
N GLU A 122 5.33 -6.71 10.94
CA GLU A 122 5.72 -6.17 12.25
C GLU A 122 4.51 -5.61 13.00
N TYR A 123 3.63 -4.92 12.30
CA TYR A 123 2.38 -4.43 12.89
C TYR A 123 1.54 -5.57 13.47
N ILE A 124 1.37 -6.66 12.70
CA ILE A 124 0.61 -7.83 13.14
C ILE A 124 1.27 -8.45 14.38
N LEU A 125 2.58 -8.57 14.39
CA LEU A 125 3.34 -9.13 15.51
C LEU A 125 3.18 -8.28 16.79
N ARG A 126 3.12 -6.96 16.65
CA ARG A 126 2.93 -6.05 17.80
C ARG A 126 1.58 -6.26 18.48
N TYR A 127 0.60 -6.79 17.78
CA TYR A 127 -0.70 -7.16 18.35
C TYR A 127 -0.76 -8.62 18.80
N GLY A 128 0.39 -9.29 18.88
CA GLY A 128 0.48 -10.66 19.40
C GLY A 128 -0.02 -11.74 18.46
N ALA A 129 -0.17 -11.44 17.16
CA ALA A 129 -0.63 -12.39 16.17
C ALA A 129 0.49 -12.73 15.17
N PHE A 130 0.34 -13.86 14.51
CA PHE A 130 1.20 -14.26 13.40
C PHE A 130 0.31 -14.63 12.23
N LEU A 131 0.27 -13.76 11.22
CA LEU A 131 -0.48 -13.98 9.99
C LEU A 131 0.49 -13.96 8.81
N PRO A 132 0.47 -14.97 7.93
CA PRO A 132 1.35 -14.99 6.77
C PRO A 132 0.89 -13.91 5.76
N VAL A 133 1.76 -12.94 5.51
CA VAL A 133 1.53 -11.89 4.52
C VAL A 133 2.77 -11.76 3.64
N GLY A 134 2.57 -11.33 2.40
CA GLY A 134 3.67 -11.09 1.48
C GLY A 134 4.23 -12.34 0.80
N SER A 135 3.57 -13.49 0.91
CA SER A 135 4.02 -14.73 0.26
C SER A 135 4.05 -14.62 -1.26
N SER A 136 3.22 -13.75 -1.84
CA SER A 136 3.23 -13.49 -3.29
C SER A 136 4.58 -12.93 -3.78
N MET A 137 5.36 -12.30 -2.89
CA MET A 137 6.65 -11.74 -3.26
C MET A 137 7.77 -12.77 -3.39
N LEU A 138 7.55 -14.00 -2.94
CA LEU A 138 8.57 -15.06 -2.99
C LEU A 138 9.00 -15.43 -4.42
N HIS A 139 8.11 -15.23 -5.37
CA HIS A 139 8.33 -15.61 -6.77
C HIS A 139 8.43 -14.40 -7.71
N VAL A 140 8.35 -13.18 -7.17
CA VAL A 140 8.44 -11.97 -7.98
C VAL A 140 9.91 -11.67 -8.28
N HIS A 141 10.22 -11.51 -9.55
CA HIS A 141 11.55 -11.14 -10.00
C HIS A 141 11.43 -10.21 -11.21
N CYS A 142 12.50 -9.47 -11.48
CA CYS A 142 12.55 -8.56 -12.58
C CYS A 142 13.34 -9.18 -13.73
N GLU A 143 12.74 -9.15 -14.92
CA GLU A 143 13.39 -9.57 -16.15
C GLU A 143 13.87 -8.34 -16.92
N PRO A 144 14.96 -8.42 -17.70
CA PRO A 144 15.40 -7.31 -18.53
C PRO A 144 14.29 -6.83 -19.46
N GLY A 145 13.92 -5.54 -19.35
CA GLY A 145 12.88 -4.95 -20.18
C GLY A 145 11.44 -5.30 -19.80
N SER A 146 11.23 -6.00 -18.69
CA SER A 146 9.87 -6.33 -18.24
C SER A 146 9.16 -5.12 -17.63
N ALA A 147 7.82 -5.14 -17.69
CA ALA A 147 7.00 -4.18 -16.96
C ALA A 147 7.14 -4.40 -15.45
N ASN A 148 6.78 -3.38 -14.66
CA ASN A 148 6.73 -3.51 -13.21
C ASN A 148 5.79 -4.65 -12.82
N PRO A 149 6.15 -5.45 -11.79
CA PRO A 149 5.24 -6.46 -11.29
C PRO A 149 4.00 -5.80 -10.70
N GLU A 150 2.87 -6.52 -10.70
CA GLU A 150 1.69 -6.05 -10.00
C GLU A 150 2.02 -5.87 -8.53
N GLN A 151 1.65 -4.72 -8.01
CA GLN A 151 1.75 -4.40 -6.59
C GLN A 151 0.52 -4.97 -5.90
N HIS A 152 0.69 -5.64 -4.82
CA HIS A 152 -0.36 -6.23 -3.99
C HIS A 152 -0.67 -7.67 -4.34
#